data_642db4eadbadc78c40e1f65ce5571557
#
_entry.id   642db4eadbadc78c40e1f65ce5571557
#
_cell.length_a   1.000
_cell.length_b   1.000
_cell.length_c   1.000
_cell.angle_alpha   90.00
_cell.angle_beta   90.00
_cell.angle_gamma   90.00
#
_symmetry.space_group_name_H-M   'P 1'
#
loop_
_entity.id
_entity.type
_entity.pdbx_description
1 polymer ?
#
loop_
_entity_poly.entity_id
_entity_poly.type
_entity_poly.pdbx_seq_one_letter_code
_entity_poly.pdbx_strand_id
1 'polypeptide(L)'
;MAEHFIRKRVCDGEEIDVIYRKSVPLEDINMIPGGWGYYSPMNQRSYVRDGILCEQDVEITLSDGVKIYADIYRPEGQADIPCILAWSIYGKRPHDMPRPWATYGVPAEAISDGTKFEGPDPYFYCHYGYAVANVDPRGCGHS
;
A
#
# COMPACT_ATOMS: atom_id res chain seq x y z
N MET A 1 8.01 27.70 -11.91
CA MET A 1 8.20 28.77 -10.92
C MET A 1 7.61 28.29 -9.60
N ALA A 2 8.20 28.68 -8.49
CA ALA A 2 7.61 28.46 -7.17
C ALA A 2 6.64 29.61 -6.89
N GLU A 3 5.50 29.29 -6.27
CA GLU A 3 4.54 30.28 -5.80
C GLU A 3 4.70 30.43 -4.30
N HIS A 4 4.73 31.66 -3.81
CA HIS A 4 4.90 31.99 -2.42
C HIS A 4 3.61 32.54 -1.86
N PHE A 5 3.19 32.04 -0.70
CA PHE A 5 1.99 32.48 0.01
C PHE A 5 2.33 32.73 1.47
N ILE A 6 2.00 33.93 1.95
CA ILE A 6 2.09 34.20 3.39
C ILE A 6 0.84 33.64 4.07
N ARG A 7 1.05 32.86 5.10
CA ARG A 7 -0.01 32.29 5.94
C ARG A 7 0.30 32.53 7.40
N LYS A 8 -0.75 32.70 8.20
CA LYS A 8 -0.60 32.79 9.65
C LYS A 8 -0.66 31.43 10.28
N ARG A 9 0.30 31.12 11.11
CA ARG A 9 0.35 29.88 11.89
C ARG A 9 -0.73 29.94 12.98
N VAL A 10 -1.52 28.87 13.10
CA VAL A 10 -2.72 28.86 13.97
C VAL A 10 -2.37 28.95 15.47
N CYS A 11 -1.24 28.38 15.88
CA CYS A 11 -0.85 28.28 17.29
C CYS A 11 -0.38 29.60 17.90
N ASP A 12 0.19 30.54 17.13
CA ASP A 12 0.79 31.77 17.64
C ASP A 12 0.57 32.99 16.74
N GLY A 13 -0.05 32.82 15.58
CA GLY A 13 -0.31 33.86 14.60
C GLY A 13 0.90 34.38 13.85
N GLU A 14 2.08 33.75 14.01
CA GLU A 14 3.28 34.11 13.25
C GLU A 14 3.08 33.93 11.76
N GLU A 15 3.59 34.90 10.98
CA GLU A 15 3.54 34.78 9.51
C GLU A 15 4.64 33.83 9.03
N ILE A 16 4.23 32.90 8.18
CA ILE A 16 5.12 31.90 7.55
C ILE A 16 5.00 32.00 6.04
N ASP A 17 6.13 31.86 5.36
CA ASP A 17 6.17 31.73 3.90
C ASP A 17 5.96 30.27 3.51
N VAL A 18 4.86 30.01 2.83
CA VAL A 18 4.53 28.67 2.29
C VAL A 18 4.87 28.66 0.82
N ILE A 19 5.78 27.79 0.45
CA ILE A 19 6.28 27.66 -0.92
C ILE A 19 5.58 26.49 -1.58
N TYR A 20 4.85 26.76 -2.65
CA TYR A 20 4.31 25.74 -3.53
C TYR A 20 5.17 25.60 -4.78
N ARG A 21 5.52 24.38 -5.10
CA ARG A 21 6.20 24.07 -6.34
C ARG A 21 5.42 22.98 -7.07
N LYS A 22 5.32 23.10 -8.39
CA LYS A 22 4.85 21.99 -9.20
C LYS A 22 5.84 20.83 -9.02
N SER A 23 5.35 19.63 -8.77
CA SER A 23 6.19 18.45 -8.70
C SER A 23 6.92 18.25 -10.04
N VAL A 24 8.18 17.86 -9.97
CA VAL A 24 8.91 17.39 -11.14
C VAL A 24 8.38 16.01 -11.47
N PRO A 25 8.03 15.71 -12.74
CA PRO A 25 7.71 14.35 -13.15
C PRO A 25 8.85 13.41 -12.77
N LEU A 26 8.52 12.26 -12.24
CA LEU A 26 9.49 11.25 -11.80
C LEU A 26 9.99 10.40 -12.98
N GLU A 27 10.23 11.00 -14.13
CA GLU A 27 10.61 10.32 -15.36
C GLU A 27 11.96 9.56 -15.26
N ASP A 28 12.77 9.89 -14.25
CA ASP A 28 14.12 9.36 -14.06
C ASP A 28 14.37 8.70 -12.68
N ILE A 29 13.34 8.30 -11.95
CA ILE A 29 13.59 7.50 -10.77
C ILE A 29 14.04 6.11 -11.19
N ASN A 30 15.36 5.90 -11.15
CA ASN A 30 15.95 4.57 -11.18
C ASN A 30 15.52 3.81 -9.93
N MET A 31 14.42 3.10 -10.04
CA MET A 31 13.95 2.20 -9.00
C MET A 31 14.94 1.05 -8.87
N ILE A 32 15.67 1.01 -7.77
CA ILE A 32 16.61 -0.07 -7.48
C ILE A 32 15.81 -1.24 -6.91
N PRO A 33 15.83 -2.43 -7.54
CA PRO A 33 15.17 -3.60 -7.01
C PRO A 33 15.54 -3.86 -5.55
N GLY A 34 14.53 -3.97 -4.67
CA GLY A 34 14.72 -4.13 -3.23
C GLY A 34 15.10 -2.85 -2.48
N GLY A 35 15.22 -1.71 -3.17
CA GLY A 35 15.42 -0.40 -2.56
C GLY A 35 14.11 0.28 -2.17
N TRP A 36 14.22 1.45 -1.52
CA TRP A 36 13.06 2.29 -1.22
C TRP A 36 12.38 2.76 -2.51
N GLY A 37 11.06 2.59 -2.57
CA GLY A 37 10.27 2.97 -3.73
C GLY A 37 10.31 1.97 -4.89
N TYR A 38 10.93 0.81 -4.72
CA TYR A 38 10.82 -0.27 -5.69
C TYR A 38 9.51 -1.03 -5.49
N TYR A 39 8.73 -1.12 -6.54
CA TYR A 39 7.52 -1.92 -6.57
C TYR A 39 7.72 -3.12 -7.50
N SER A 40 7.25 -4.28 -7.05
CA SER A 40 7.29 -5.50 -7.87
C SER A 40 6.51 -5.27 -9.17
N PRO A 41 6.98 -5.76 -10.33
CA PRO A 41 6.25 -5.63 -11.58
C PRO A 41 4.81 -6.15 -11.44
N MET A 42 3.88 -5.51 -12.13
CA MET A 42 2.49 -5.97 -12.17
C MET A 42 2.40 -7.38 -12.74
N ASN A 43 1.60 -8.20 -12.09
CA ASN A 43 1.35 -9.57 -12.53
C ASN A 43 -0.04 -10.01 -12.06
N GLN A 44 -1.05 -9.64 -12.83
CA GLN A 44 -2.44 -10.02 -12.55
C GLN A 44 -2.58 -11.54 -12.56
N ARG A 45 -2.86 -12.09 -11.40
CA ARG A 45 -3.07 -13.54 -11.23
C ARG A 45 -3.91 -13.83 -10.00
N SER A 46 -4.52 -15.01 -10.03
CA SER A 46 -5.21 -15.59 -8.87
C SER A 46 -4.64 -16.97 -8.58
N TYR A 47 -4.46 -17.28 -7.32
CA TYR A 47 -4.03 -18.60 -6.86
C TYR A 47 -4.56 -18.86 -5.45
N VAL A 48 -4.64 -20.14 -5.10
CA VAL A 48 -5.00 -20.56 -3.74
C VAL A 48 -3.75 -21.01 -3.00
N ARG A 49 -3.59 -20.53 -1.78
CA ARG A 49 -2.55 -20.94 -0.86
C ARG A 49 -3.15 -21.12 0.54
N ASP A 50 -2.94 -22.27 1.13
CA ASP A 50 -3.41 -22.61 2.49
C ASP A 50 -4.91 -22.33 2.70
N GLY A 51 -5.76 -22.63 1.67
CA GLY A 51 -7.19 -22.38 1.70
C GLY A 51 -7.58 -20.90 1.56
N ILE A 52 -6.64 -20.04 1.18
CA ILE A 52 -6.86 -18.61 0.96
C ILE A 52 -6.69 -18.32 -0.52
N LEU A 53 -7.72 -17.75 -1.14
CA LEU A 53 -7.66 -17.21 -2.49
C LEU A 53 -6.92 -15.87 -2.45
N CYS A 54 -5.82 -15.80 -3.19
CA CYS A 54 -4.99 -14.61 -3.36
C CYS A 54 -5.18 -14.08 -4.78
N GLU A 55 -5.70 -12.87 -4.90
CA GLU A 55 -5.89 -12.18 -6.18
C GLU A 55 -4.94 -10.98 -6.21
N GLN A 56 -3.96 -11.01 -7.10
CA GLN A 56 -2.92 -9.99 -7.19
C GLN A 56 -3.19 -9.00 -8.32
N ASP A 57 -2.83 -7.74 -8.09
CA ASP A 57 -2.95 -6.63 -9.03
C ASP A 57 -4.38 -6.45 -9.58
N VAL A 58 -5.37 -6.61 -8.72
CA VAL A 58 -6.78 -6.40 -9.07
C VAL A 58 -6.98 -4.91 -9.40
N GLU A 59 -7.40 -4.63 -10.62
CA GLU A 59 -7.72 -3.28 -11.05
C GLU A 59 -9.07 -2.84 -10.48
N ILE A 60 -9.11 -1.66 -9.88
CA ILE A 60 -10.32 -1.04 -9.34
C ILE A 60 -10.45 0.33 -9.99
N THR A 61 -11.50 0.53 -10.78
CA THR A 61 -11.80 1.83 -11.38
C THR A 61 -12.63 2.64 -10.40
N LEU A 62 -12.14 3.82 -10.04
CA LEU A 62 -12.82 4.76 -9.17
C LEU A 62 -13.88 5.57 -9.92
N SER A 63 -14.74 6.28 -9.19
CA SER A 63 -15.88 7.03 -9.78
C SER A 63 -15.47 8.14 -10.75
N ASP A 64 -14.25 8.61 -10.68
CA ASP A 64 -13.69 9.60 -11.60
C ASP A 64 -12.86 8.99 -12.76
N GLY A 65 -12.88 7.66 -12.89
CA GLY A 65 -12.21 6.91 -13.95
C GLY A 65 -10.73 6.62 -13.66
N VAL A 66 -10.18 7.06 -12.55
CA VAL A 66 -8.81 6.69 -12.14
C VAL A 66 -8.79 5.22 -11.73
N LYS A 67 -7.75 4.53 -12.14
CA LYS A 67 -7.50 3.14 -11.78
C LYS A 67 -6.53 3.06 -10.62
N ILE A 68 -6.86 2.22 -9.66
CA ILE A 68 -5.99 1.83 -8.56
C ILE A 68 -5.85 0.31 -8.54
N TYR A 69 -4.85 -0.20 -7.83
CA TYR A 69 -4.56 -1.62 -7.81
C TYR A 69 -4.48 -2.14 -6.38
N ALA A 70 -5.00 -3.36 -6.20
CA ALA A 70 -5.03 -4.02 -4.91
C ALA A 70 -4.58 -5.48 -5.01
N ASP A 71 -3.99 -5.99 -3.93
CA ASP A 71 -3.89 -7.42 -3.69
C ASP A 71 -4.96 -7.81 -2.67
N ILE A 72 -5.81 -8.77 -3.02
CA ILE A 72 -6.96 -9.19 -2.23
C ILE A 72 -6.76 -10.64 -1.77
N TYR A 73 -6.98 -10.87 -0.48
CA TYR A 73 -6.90 -12.16 0.15
C TYR A 73 -8.25 -12.47 0.81
N ARG A 74 -8.75 -13.69 0.63
CA ARG A 74 -9.98 -14.15 1.29
C ARG A 74 -10.02 -15.65 1.44
N PRO A 75 -10.74 -16.22 2.41
CA PRO A 75 -10.94 -17.65 2.48
C PRO A 75 -11.54 -18.17 1.16
N GLU A 76 -11.00 -19.28 0.66
CA GLU A 76 -11.48 -19.88 -0.59
C GLU A 76 -12.98 -20.23 -0.49
N GLY A 77 -13.71 -19.93 -1.56
CA GLY A 77 -15.15 -20.20 -1.65
C GLY A 77 -16.04 -19.26 -0.83
N GLN A 78 -15.47 -18.28 -0.11
CA GLN A 78 -16.25 -17.27 0.61
C GLN A 78 -16.30 -15.96 -0.16
N ALA A 79 -17.48 -15.35 -0.20
CA ALA A 79 -17.72 -14.02 -0.78
C ALA A 79 -18.23 -13.08 0.31
N ASP A 80 -19.24 -12.50 0.37
CA ASP A 80 -19.95 -11.63 1.33
C ASP A 80 -19.44 -11.64 2.77
N ILE A 81 -18.12 -11.46 2.95
CA ILE A 81 -17.44 -11.44 4.23
C ILE A 81 -16.85 -10.04 4.51
N PRO A 82 -16.70 -9.65 5.78
CA PRO A 82 -16.10 -8.37 6.12
C PRO A 82 -14.66 -8.28 5.59
N CYS A 83 -14.31 -7.11 5.06
CA CYS A 83 -12.99 -6.85 4.48
C CYS A 83 -12.22 -5.82 5.30
N ILE A 84 -10.99 -6.14 5.66
CA ILE A 84 -10.03 -5.19 6.23
C ILE A 84 -9.31 -4.50 5.08
N LEU A 85 -9.52 -3.19 4.96
CA LEU A 85 -8.88 -2.37 3.93
C LEU A 85 -7.60 -1.74 4.47
N ALA A 86 -6.46 -2.12 3.91
CA ALA A 86 -5.18 -1.49 4.19
C ALA A 86 -4.85 -0.46 3.09
N TRP A 87 -5.13 0.79 3.38
CA TRP A 87 -4.89 1.94 2.52
C TRP A 87 -3.59 2.63 2.93
N SER A 88 -2.47 2.28 2.31
CA SER A 88 -1.15 2.68 2.78
C SER A 88 -0.21 3.00 1.60
N ILE A 89 0.61 4.02 1.79
CA ILE A 89 1.62 4.46 0.81
C ILE A 89 2.81 3.50 0.69
N TYR A 90 2.86 2.46 1.51
CA TYR A 90 4.01 1.55 1.60
C TYR A 90 3.92 0.34 0.66
N GLY A 91 3.09 0.43 -0.37
CA GLY A 91 2.85 -0.65 -1.31
C GLY A 91 1.85 -1.68 -0.80
N LYS A 92 1.50 -2.63 -1.66
CA LYS A 92 0.52 -3.68 -1.38
C LYS A 92 1.14 -5.03 -1.03
N ARG A 93 2.47 -5.17 -1.18
CA ARG A 93 3.21 -6.42 -0.96
C ARG A 93 4.34 -6.28 0.05
N PRO A 94 4.74 -7.37 0.71
CA PRO A 94 5.89 -7.36 1.63
C PRO A 94 7.19 -6.86 0.99
N HIS A 95 7.38 -7.14 -0.31
CA HIS A 95 8.58 -6.78 -1.05
C HIS A 95 8.64 -5.33 -1.51
N ASP A 96 7.49 -4.66 -1.59
CA ASP A 96 7.41 -3.27 -2.04
C ASP A 96 8.12 -2.33 -1.04
N MET A 97 8.07 -2.68 0.23
CA MET A 97 8.84 -2.02 1.28
C MET A 97 9.35 -3.06 2.29
N PRO A 98 10.47 -3.71 1.99
CA PRO A 98 11.01 -4.73 2.87
C PRO A 98 11.40 -4.12 4.21
N ARG A 99 11.00 -4.77 5.30
CA ARG A 99 11.29 -4.35 6.67
C ARG A 99 11.95 -5.46 7.47
N PRO A 100 13.00 -5.13 8.20
CA PRO A 100 13.60 -6.05 9.14
C PRO A 100 12.72 -6.11 10.40
N TRP A 101 11.64 -6.87 10.38
CA TRP A 101 10.70 -7.00 11.49
C TRP A 101 11.36 -7.28 12.83
N ALA A 102 12.44 -8.06 12.82
CA ALA A 102 13.24 -8.32 14.03
C ALA A 102 13.80 -7.04 14.66
N THR A 103 14.08 -6.00 13.87
CA THR A 103 14.53 -4.68 14.36
C THR A 103 13.45 -3.98 15.18
N TYR A 104 12.19 -4.32 14.95
CA TYR A 104 11.05 -3.81 15.70
C TYR A 104 10.60 -4.76 16.81
N GLY A 105 11.38 -5.79 17.11
CA GLY A 105 11.05 -6.78 18.14
C GLY A 105 9.95 -7.76 17.76
N VAL A 106 9.63 -7.87 16.47
CA VAL A 106 8.65 -8.84 15.98
C VAL A 106 9.38 -10.14 15.60
N PRO A 107 9.12 -11.25 16.28
CA PRO A 107 9.71 -12.54 15.93
C PRO A 107 9.18 -13.02 14.57
N ALA A 108 10.04 -13.69 13.81
CA ALA A 108 9.71 -14.13 12.45
C ALA A 108 8.49 -15.06 12.38
N GLU A 109 8.31 -15.87 13.41
CA GLU A 109 7.19 -16.81 13.56
C GLU A 109 5.85 -16.14 13.91
N ALA A 110 5.87 -14.86 14.27
CA ALA A 110 4.65 -14.11 14.64
C ALA A 110 3.92 -13.49 13.45
N ILE A 111 4.51 -13.54 12.26
CA ILE A 111 3.95 -12.97 11.04
C ILE A 111 4.09 -13.94 9.87
N SER A 112 3.17 -13.84 8.91
CA SER A 112 3.31 -14.56 7.64
C SER A 112 4.19 -13.82 6.64
N ASP A 113 4.62 -14.50 5.59
CA ASP A 113 5.33 -13.90 4.46
C ASP A 113 4.42 -13.01 3.58
N GLY A 114 3.12 -12.95 3.85
CA GLY A 114 2.16 -12.03 3.25
C GLY A 114 2.06 -10.68 3.95
N THR A 115 2.66 -10.53 5.13
CA THR A 115 2.57 -9.29 5.92
C THR A 115 3.37 -8.17 5.29
N LYS A 116 2.70 -7.11 4.87
CA LYS A 116 3.35 -5.89 4.40
C LYS A 116 3.61 -4.91 5.54
N PHE A 117 4.47 -3.92 5.30
CA PHE A 117 4.69 -2.85 6.28
C PHE A 117 3.40 -2.04 6.50
N GLU A 118 3.06 -1.80 7.77
CA GLU A 118 1.83 -1.12 8.19
C GLU A 118 0.56 -1.70 7.55
N GLY A 119 0.49 -3.01 7.47
CA GLY A 119 -0.67 -3.72 6.99
C GLY A 119 -1.04 -4.91 7.86
N PRO A 120 -2.30 -5.36 7.79
CA PRO A 120 -2.72 -6.58 8.45
C PRO A 120 -2.00 -7.79 7.85
N ASP A 121 -1.74 -8.81 8.64
CA ASP A 121 -1.32 -10.11 8.13
C ASP A 121 -2.50 -10.79 7.44
N PRO A 122 -2.49 -10.95 6.11
CA PRO A 122 -3.64 -11.46 5.40
C PRO A 122 -3.95 -12.92 5.76
N TYR A 123 -2.95 -13.75 5.99
CA TYR A 123 -3.18 -15.16 6.34
C TYR A 123 -3.80 -15.28 7.74
N PHE A 124 -3.34 -14.47 8.69
CA PHE A 124 -3.94 -14.44 10.02
C PHE A 124 -5.42 -14.04 9.95
N TYR A 125 -5.75 -12.92 9.35
CA TYR A 125 -7.14 -12.43 9.34
C TYR A 125 -8.07 -13.28 8.49
N CYS A 126 -7.61 -13.82 7.37
CA CYS A 126 -8.41 -14.74 6.55
C CYS A 126 -8.77 -16.01 7.33
N HIS A 127 -7.88 -16.49 8.20
CA HIS A 127 -8.18 -17.64 9.06
C HIS A 127 -9.39 -17.38 9.99
N TYR A 128 -9.61 -16.13 10.36
CA TYR A 128 -10.77 -15.70 11.18
C TYR A 128 -11.97 -15.24 10.35
N GLY A 129 -12.01 -15.52 9.05
CA GLY A 129 -13.17 -15.24 8.19
C GLY A 129 -13.25 -13.82 7.67
N TYR A 130 -12.15 -13.06 7.70
CA TYR A 130 -12.06 -11.74 7.06
C TYR A 130 -11.43 -11.85 5.69
N ALA A 131 -11.80 -10.96 4.78
CA ALA A 131 -10.96 -10.63 3.64
C ALA A 131 -9.96 -9.55 4.04
N VAL A 132 -8.83 -9.48 3.34
CA VAL A 132 -7.85 -8.39 3.44
C VAL A 132 -7.61 -7.82 2.05
N ALA A 133 -7.74 -6.51 1.89
CA ALA A 133 -7.40 -5.80 0.67
C ALA A 133 -6.24 -4.83 0.94
N ASN A 134 -5.07 -5.13 0.42
CA ASN A 134 -3.91 -4.26 0.43
C ASN A 134 -3.95 -3.39 -0.83
N VAL A 135 -4.13 -2.09 -0.68
CA VAL A 135 -4.36 -1.16 -1.78
C VAL A 135 -3.19 -0.21 -1.95
N ASP A 136 -2.77 -0.01 -3.19
CA ASP A 136 -1.93 1.13 -3.57
C ASP A 136 -2.86 2.36 -3.75
N PRO A 137 -2.75 3.40 -2.92
CA PRO A 137 -3.49 4.64 -3.12
C PRO A 137 -3.06 5.37 -4.40
N ARG A 138 -3.86 6.33 -4.85
CA ARG A 138 -3.49 7.20 -5.98
C ARG A 138 -2.09 7.78 -5.83
N GLY A 139 -1.31 7.68 -6.89
CA GLY A 139 0.05 8.18 -6.95
C GLY A 139 1.05 7.36 -6.14
N CYS A 140 0.68 6.17 -5.69
CA CYS A 140 1.55 5.23 -4.98
C CYS A 140 1.56 3.90 -5.70
N GLY A 141 2.71 3.21 -5.67
CA GLY A 141 2.84 1.91 -6.28
C GLY A 141 2.50 1.91 -7.75
N HIS A 142 1.49 1.12 -8.11
CA HIS A 142 1.00 1.00 -9.48
C HIS A 142 -0.28 1.83 -9.76
N SER A 143 -0.70 2.62 -8.80
CA SER A 143 -1.96 3.39 -8.86
C SER A 143 -1.77 4.84 -9.29
#